data_0457eaddc2ff268aa1c1a3d134c82286
#
_entry.id   0457eaddc2ff268aa1c1a3d134c82286
#
_cell.length_a   1.000
_cell.length_b   1.000
_cell.length_c   1.000
_cell.angle_alpha   90.00
_cell.angle_beta   90.00
_cell.angle_gamma   90.00
#
_symmetry.space_group_name_H-M   'P 1'
#
loop_
_entity.id
_entity.type
_entity.pdbx_description
1 polymer ?
#
loop_
_entity_poly.entity_id
_entity_poly.type
_entity_poly.pdbx_seq_one_letter_code
_entity_poly.pdbx_strand_id
1 'polypeptide(L)'
;MESRSNLAGQQVAPVKLSLETRDVGRVTIVRCTGRLVAGGESESLRTHIAWLLRDRRAIVLHLGAVAFIDSSGIGTMVRTLTSTRQAHGDLKLCDVPEHVRKVLQLSHLTKLFDSHESEDNAVAAFYRAPAPADQPVAKGRSVLCLGRNADVAAYLRELLRRAGYDVHTSNNLRDGLMLMRVTRFDLLLVETGLGSAPATEQAFRTASAAVPVIELGSEFSTLEAGEAASELLAKIAIQLQPAS
;
A
#
# COMPACT_ATOMS: atom_id res chain seq x y z
N MET A 1 39.54 -46.66 7.38
CA MET A 1 38.60 -46.00 8.33
C MET A 1 38.03 -44.79 7.65
N GLU A 2 36.86 -44.98 7.06
CA GLU A 2 36.19 -44.00 6.24
C GLU A 2 35.28 -43.13 7.11
N SER A 3 35.56 -41.84 7.15
CA SER A 3 34.67 -40.88 7.73
C SER A 3 33.66 -40.41 6.65
N ARG A 4 32.48 -41.00 6.64
CA ARG A 4 31.34 -40.56 5.83
C ARG A 4 30.83 -39.26 6.40
N SER A 5 31.10 -38.14 5.72
CA SER A 5 30.47 -36.85 5.96
C SER A 5 28.98 -36.95 5.60
N ASN A 6 28.16 -36.92 6.63
CA ASN A 6 26.72 -36.89 6.53
C ASN A 6 26.28 -35.47 6.16
N LEU A 7 26.16 -35.17 4.87
CA LEU A 7 25.46 -33.97 4.39
C LEU A 7 23.97 -34.23 4.50
N ALA A 8 23.44 -34.07 5.72
CA ALA A 8 22.01 -34.00 5.94
C ALA A 8 21.49 -32.74 5.23
N GLY A 9 20.88 -32.96 4.05
CA GLY A 9 20.12 -31.92 3.38
C GLY A 9 19.06 -31.39 4.31
N GLN A 10 19.20 -30.13 4.72
CA GLN A 10 18.12 -29.40 5.34
C GLN A 10 16.96 -29.32 4.33
N GLN A 11 16.00 -30.21 4.45
CA GLN A 11 14.69 -30.05 3.83
C GLN A 11 14.05 -28.83 4.48
N VAL A 12 14.20 -27.68 3.84
CA VAL A 12 13.39 -26.51 4.17
C VAL A 12 11.95 -26.89 3.95
N ALA A 13 11.18 -27.01 5.02
CA ALA A 13 9.76 -27.31 4.94
C ALA A 13 9.11 -26.35 3.93
N PRO A 14 8.17 -26.83 3.10
CA PRO A 14 7.55 -25.99 2.08
C PRO A 14 6.84 -24.85 2.78
N VAL A 15 7.38 -23.63 2.63
CA VAL A 15 6.82 -22.43 3.23
C VAL A 15 5.47 -22.16 2.55
N LYS A 16 4.38 -22.33 3.31
CA LYS A 16 3.02 -21.98 2.85
C LYS A 16 2.97 -20.51 2.42
N LEU A 17 2.01 -20.18 1.57
CA LEU A 17 1.77 -18.80 1.18
C LEU A 17 1.33 -17.98 2.39
N SER A 18 2.05 -16.90 2.65
CA SER A 18 1.67 -15.84 3.59
C SER A 18 1.36 -14.57 2.83
N LEU A 19 0.31 -13.85 3.24
CA LEU A 19 -0.15 -12.62 2.64
C LEU A 19 -0.17 -11.53 3.70
N GLU A 20 0.59 -10.47 3.46
CA GLU A 20 0.62 -9.28 4.31
C GLU A 20 0.07 -8.10 3.51
N THR A 21 -0.86 -7.36 4.11
CA THR A 21 -1.53 -6.24 3.44
C THR A 21 -1.23 -4.93 4.14
N ARG A 22 -0.92 -3.90 3.36
CA ARG A 22 -0.83 -2.52 3.83
C ARG A 22 -1.37 -1.53 2.79
N ASP A 23 -1.88 -0.41 3.25
CA ASP A 23 -2.38 0.65 2.40
C ASP A 23 -1.35 1.78 2.29
N VAL A 24 -1.16 2.29 1.07
CA VAL A 24 -0.34 3.47 0.74
C VAL A 24 -1.24 4.44 -0.02
N GLY A 25 -1.87 5.34 0.70
CA GLY A 25 -2.91 6.20 0.16
C GLY A 25 -4.11 5.39 -0.34
N ARG A 26 -4.40 5.47 -1.66
CA ARG A 26 -5.48 4.69 -2.29
C ARG A 26 -5.05 3.32 -2.81
N VAL A 27 -3.76 3.00 -2.73
CA VAL A 27 -3.18 1.75 -3.25
C VAL A 27 -3.00 0.76 -2.10
N THR A 28 -3.47 -0.46 -2.29
CA THR A 28 -3.29 -1.57 -1.36
C THR A 28 -2.17 -2.47 -1.87
N ILE A 29 -1.12 -2.66 -1.09
CA ILE A 29 -0.02 -3.56 -1.38
C ILE A 29 -0.25 -4.86 -0.65
N VAL A 30 -0.24 -5.98 -1.40
CA VAL A 30 -0.32 -7.34 -0.87
C VAL A 30 1.02 -8.01 -1.11
N ARG A 31 1.80 -8.19 -0.05
CA ARG A 31 3.08 -8.90 -0.08
C ARG A 31 2.84 -10.39 0.01
N CYS A 32 3.29 -11.12 -1.01
CA CYS A 32 3.19 -12.57 -1.08
C CYS A 32 4.54 -13.18 -0.70
N THR A 33 4.56 -14.07 0.30
CA THR A 33 5.77 -14.79 0.75
C THR A 33 5.51 -16.28 0.71
N GLY A 34 6.46 -17.06 0.17
CA GLY A 34 6.37 -18.52 0.13
C GLY A 34 6.03 -19.06 -1.26
N ARG A 35 5.11 -20.03 -1.35
CA ARG A 35 4.78 -20.73 -2.60
C ARG A 35 3.38 -20.38 -3.06
N LEU A 36 3.21 -20.12 -4.34
CA LEU A 36 1.91 -19.90 -4.97
C LEU A 36 1.59 -21.08 -5.89
N VAL A 37 0.94 -22.09 -5.32
CA VAL A 37 0.67 -23.38 -5.95
C VAL A 37 -0.81 -23.77 -5.85
N ALA A 38 -1.18 -24.86 -6.50
CA ALA A 38 -2.54 -25.42 -6.42
C ALA A 38 -2.95 -25.70 -4.97
N GLY A 39 -4.24 -25.59 -4.69
CA GLY A 39 -4.81 -25.90 -3.38
C GLY A 39 -5.03 -24.67 -2.49
N GLY A 40 -4.71 -24.81 -1.20
CA GLY A 40 -5.00 -23.80 -0.17
C GLY A 40 -4.32 -22.46 -0.42
N GLU A 41 -3.14 -22.44 -1.01
CA GLU A 41 -2.36 -21.22 -1.31
C GLU A 41 -3.06 -20.38 -2.39
N SER A 42 -3.45 -21.00 -3.50
CA SER A 42 -4.20 -20.34 -4.57
C SER A 42 -5.56 -19.84 -4.09
N GLU A 43 -6.24 -20.62 -3.27
CA GLU A 43 -7.52 -20.25 -2.67
C GLU A 43 -7.37 -19.08 -1.67
N SER A 44 -6.32 -19.10 -0.85
CA SER A 44 -6.01 -18.02 0.08
C SER A 44 -5.81 -16.68 -0.63
N LEU A 45 -5.02 -16.66 -1.71
CA LEU A 45 -4.82 -15.43 -2.50
C LEU A 45 -6.14 -14.95 -3.11
N ARG A 46 -6.91 -15.87 -3.72
CA ARG A 46 -8.19 -15.55 -4.36
C ARG A 46 -9.19 -14.94 -3.36
N THR A 47 -9.33 -15.58 -2.20
CA THR A 47 -10.26 -15.15 -1.14
C THR A 47 -9.82 -13.79 -0.56
N HIS A 48 -8.52 -13.62 -0.34
CA HIS A 48 -7.96 -12.38 0.19
C HIS A 48 -8.21 -11.20 -0.76
N ILE A 49 -7.93 -11.37 -2.05
CA ILE A 49 -8.20 -10.32 -3.05
C ILE A 49 -9.71 -10.06 -3.17
N ALA A 50 -10.56 -11.09 -3.18
CA ALA A 50 -12.00 -10.89 -3.22
C ALA A 50 -12.53 -10.09 -2.01
N TRP A 51 -11.93 -10.28 -0.84
CA TRP A 51 -12.25 -9.48 0.34
C TRP A 51 -11.81 -8.01 0.18
N LEU A 52 -10.60 -7.78 -0.32
CA LEU A 52 -10.09 -6.43 -0.58
C LEU A 52 -10.95 -5.67 -1.60
N LEU A 53 -11.46 -6.33 -2.62
CA LEU A 53 -12.26 -5.73 -3.68
C LEU A 53 -13.63 -5.20 -3.23
N ARG A 54 -14.03 -5.40 -1.97
CA ARG A 54 -15.25 -4.80 -1.42
C ARG A 54 -15.16 -3.27 -1.41
N ASP A 55 -13.98 -2.73 -1.08
CA ASP A 55 -13.76 -1.28 -0.90
C ASP A 55 -12.47 -0.75 -1.55
N ARG A 56 -11.65 -1.61 -2.12
CA ARG A 56 -10.37 -1.27 -2.73
C ARG A 56 -10.38 -1.54 -4.24
N ARG A 57 -9.68 -0.69 -5.00
CA ARG A 57 -9.65 -0.76 -6.47
C ARG A 57 -8.25 -0.77 -7.06
N ALA A 58 -7.24 -0.28 -6.34
CA ALA A 58 -5.85 -0.22 -6.77
C ALA A 58 -5.03 -1.20 -5.94
N ILE A 59 -4.63 -2.33 -6.53
CA ILE A 59 -3.95 -3.42 -5.84
C ILE A 59 -2.57 -3.64 -6.46
N VAL A 60 -1.55 -3.76 -5.60
CA VAL A 60 -0.20 -4.19 -5.99
C VAL A 60 0.08 -5.54 -5.35
N LEU A 61 0.42 -6.55 -6.15
CA LEU A 61 1.00 -7.80 -5.67
C LEU A 61 2.52 -7.69 -5.67
N HIS A 62 3.10 -7.72 -4.48
CA HIS A 62 4.56 -7.78 -4.30
C HIS A 62 4.99 -9.24 -4.26
N LEU A 63 5.77 -9.67 -5.25
CA LEU A 63 6.15 -11.07 -5.45
C LEU A 63 7.60 -11.39 -5.04
N GLY A 64 8.36 -10.42 -4.55
CA GLY A 64 9.81 -10.55 -4.28
C GLY A 64 10.19 -11.69 -3.33
N ALA A 65 9.27 -12.12 -2.47
CA ALA A 65 9.46 -13.24 -1.54
C ALA A 65 8.70 -14.52 -1.97
N VAL A 66 8.22 -14.59 -3.21
CA VAL A 66 7.63 -15.81 -3.78
C VAL A 66 8.74 -16.74 -4.22
N ALA A 67 8.89 -17.85 -3.50
CA ALA A 67 9.96 -18.83 -3.75
C ALA A 67 9.64 -19.78 -4.91
N PHE A 68 8.36 -20.02 -5.20
CA PHE A 68 7.92 -20.93 -6.26
C PHE A 68 6.50 -20.60 -6.72
N ILE A 69 6.24 -20.79 -8.01
CA ILE A 69 4.92 -20.68 -8.61
C ILE A 69 4.70 -21.81 -9.63
N ASP A 70 3.52 -22.42 -9.63
CA ASP A 70 3.09 -23.38 -10.65
C ASP A 70 2.03 -22.79 -11.59
N SER A 71 1.54 -23.60 -12.53
CA SER A 71 0.49 -23.21 -13.48
C SER A 71 -0.82 -22.78 -12.79
N SER A 72 -1.16 -23.39 -11.66
CA SER A 72 -2.34 -23.03 -10.87
C SER A 72 -2.17 -21.68 -10.19
N GLY A 73 -0.98 -21.40 -9.67
CA GLY A 73 -0.62 -20.08 -9.13
C GLY A 73 -0.72 -18.99 -10.18
N ILE A 74 -0.16 -19.23 -11.38
CA ILE A 74 -0.31 -18.31 -12.52
C ILE A 74 -1.78 -18.11 -12.87
N GLY A 75 -2.57 -19.19 -12.99
CA GLY A 75 -4.00 -19.11 -13.25
C GLY A 75 -4.76 -18.32 -12.18
N THR A 76 -4.33 -18.41 -10.93
CA THR A 76 -4.90 -17.63 -9.83
C THR A 76 -4.56 -16.14 -9.96
N MET A 77 -3.32 -15.78 -10.32
CA MET A 77 -2.95 -14.40 -10.59
C MET A 77 -3.78 -13.80 -11.75
N VAL A 78 -3.99 -14.55 -12.83
CA VAL A 78 -4.86 -14.12 -13.95
C VAL A 78 -6.30 -13.90 -13.48
N ARG A 79 -6.85 -14.82 -12.71
CA ARG A 79 -8.21 -14.67 -12.15
C ARG A 79 -8.34 -13.47 -11.22
N THR A 80 -7.36 -13.24 -10.36
CA THR A 80 -7.38 -12.07 -9.46
C THR A 80 -7.31 -10.75 -10.23
N LEU A 81 -6.48 -10.66 -11.27
CA LEU A 81 -6.44 -9.51 -12.17
C LEU A 81 -7.80 -9.29 -12.84
N THR A 82 -8.40 -10.35 -13.41
CA THR A 82 -9.70 -10.28 -14.08
C THR A 82 -10.79 -9.81 -13.10
N SER A 83 -10.84 -10.38 -11.89
CA SER A 83 -11.82 -9.97 -10.86
C SER A 83 -11.61 -8.52 -10.43
N THR A 84 -10.37 -8.06 -10.31
CA THR A 84 -10.06 -6.67 -9.98
C THR A 84 -10.56 -5.73 -11.08
N ARG A 85 -10.34 -6.05 -12.35
CA ARG A 85 -10.83 -5.26 -13.50
C ARG A 85 -12.35 -5.27 -13.60
N GLN A 86 -13.01 -6.40 -13.33
CA GLN A 86 -14.48 -6.47 -13.26
C GLN A 86 -15.06 -5.60 -12.14
N ALA A 87 -14.32 -5.43 -11.05
CA ALA A 87 -14.67 -4.51 -9.97
C ALA A 87 -14.28 -3.04 -10.26
N HIS A 88 -14.00 -2.68 -11.52
CA HIS A 88 -13.53 -1.34 -11.94
C HIS A 88 -12.22 -0.91 -11.26
N GLY A 89 -11.38 -1.85 -10.86
CA GLY A 89 -10.04 -1.63 -10.33
C GLY A 89 -8.95 -2.05 -11.30
N ASP A 90 -7.71 -2.00 -10.84
CA ASP A 90 -6.57 -2.58 -11.54
C ASP A 90 -5.60 -3.24 -10.57
N LEU A 91 -4.84 -4.21 -11.07
CA LEU A 91 -3.84 -4.96 -10.32
C LEU A 91 -2.51 -4.89 -11.05
N LYS A 92 -1.49 -4.45 -10.33
CA LYS A 92 -0.11 -4.37 -10.82
C LYS A 92 0.79 -5.31 -10.05
N LEU A 93 1.90 -5.70 -10.64
CA LEU A 93 2.93 -6.52 -10.00
C LEU A 93 4.14 -5.68 -9.65
N CYS A 94 4.84 -6.01 -8.56
CA CYS A 94 6.17 -5.45 -8.31
C CYS A 94 7.14 -6.51 -7.75
N ASP A 95 8.43 -6.23 -7.89
CA ASP A 95 9.52 -7.11 -7.44
C ASP A 95 9.34 -8.55 -7.93
N VAL A 96 9.00 -8.73 -9.21
CA VAL A 96 8.75 -10.06 -9.79
C VAL A 96 10.06 -10.84 -9.89
N PRO A 97 10.24 -11.97 -9.16
CA PRO A 97 11.45 -12.77 -9.22
C PRO A 97 11.69 -13.34 -10.62
N GLU A 98 12.96 -13.55 -10.96
CA GLU A 98 13.34 -14.01 -12.32
C GLU A 98 12.67 -15.35 -12.71
N HIS A 99 12.54 -16.28 -11.78
CA HIS A 99 11.85 -17.55 -12.05
C HIS A 99 10.36 -17.37 -12.34
N VAL A 100 9.67 -16.44 -11.65
CA VAL A 100 8.27 -16.09 -11.93
C VAL A 100 8.16 -15.38 -13.27
N ARG A 101 9.07 -14.45 -13.56
CA ARG A 101 9.13 -13.72 -14.84
C ARG A 101 9.28 -14.68 -16.02
N LYS A 102 10.17 -15.67 -15.90
CA LYS A 102 10.33 -16.73 -16.93
C LYS A 102 9.05 -17.52 -17.17
N VAL A 103 8.32 -17.90 -16.12
CA VAL A 103 7.05 -18.60 -16.26
C VAL A 103 6.02 -17.72 -16.97
N LEU A 104 5.91 -16.44 -16.61
CA LEU A 104 5.01 -15.48 -17.29
C LEU A 104 5.38 -15.29 -18.77
N GLN A 105 6.68 -15.29 -19.11
CA GLN A 105 7.16 -15.22 -20.50
C GLN A 105 6.79 -16.45 -21.30
N LEU A 106 7.07 -17.64 -20.77
CA LEU A 106 6.76 -18.93 -21.42
C LEU A 106 5.26 -19.13 -21.62
N SER A 107 4.43 -18.59 -20.73
CA SER A 107 2.97 -18.62 -20.83
C SER A 107 2.39 -17.49 -21.67
N HIS A 108 3.22 -16.63 -22.28
CA HIS A 108 2.80 -15.44 -23.05
C HIS A 108 1.94 -14.43 -22.25
N LEU A 109 2.06 -14.42 -20.92
CA LEU A 109 1.26 -13.59 -20.02
C LEU A 109 1.96 -12.28 -19.62
N THR A 110 3.18 -12.05 -20.07
CA THR A 110 3.97 -10.84 -19.72
C THR A 110 3.22 -9.54 -20.05
N LYS A 111 2.49 -9.52 -21.17
CA LYS A 111 1.71 -8.34 -21.58
C LYS A 111 0.39 -8.14 -20.83
N LEU A 112 -0.05 -9.16 -20.11
CA LEU A 112 -1.30 -9.12 -19.37
C LEU A 112 -1.16 -8.31 -18.07
N PHE A 113 0.03 -8.41 -17.45
CA PHE A 113 0.34 -7.76 -16.18
C PHE A 113 1.22 -6.52 -16.37
N ASP A 114 0.81 -5.42 -15.77
CA ASP A 114 1.65 -4.23 -15.62
C ASP A 114 2.63 -4.49 -14.44
N SER A 115 3.90 -4.72 -14.78
CA SER A 115 4.94 -5.12 -13.83
C SER A 115 5.97 -4.03 -13.63
N HIS A 116 6.35 -3.78 -12.40
CA HIS A 116 7.28 -2.74 -11.97
C HIS A 116 8.44 -3.33 -11.17
N GLU A 117 9.58 -2.64 -11.21
CA GLU A 117 10.79 -3.10 -10.52
C GLU A 117 10.73 -2.90 -9.00
N SER A 118 9.83 -2.00 -8.51
CA SER A 118 9.71 -1.69 -7.09
C SER A 118 8.28 -1.32 -6.71
N GLU A 119 7.99 -1.37 -5.41
CA GLU A 119 6.72 -0.88 -4.83
C GLU A 119 6.48 0.59 -5.18
N ASP A 120 7.53 1.45 -5.07
CA ASP A 120 7.47 2.87 -5.39
C ASP A 120 6.96 3.11 -6.82
N ASN A 121 7.50 2.36 -7.79
CA ASN A 121 7.13 2.47 -9.19
C ASN A 121 5.70 1.98 -9.44
N ALA A 122 5.30 0.88 -8.79
CA ALA A 122 3.96 0.32 -8.92
C ALA A 122 2.90 1.27 -8.33
N VAL A 123 3.16 1.84 -7.14
CA VAL A 123 2.29 2.85 -6.52
C VAL A 123 2.22 4.09 -7.40
N ALA A 124 3.36 4.63 -7.85
CA ALA A 124 3.41 5.80 -8.72
C ALA A 124 2.61 5.61 -10.01
N ALA A 125 2.60 4.40 -10.57
CA ALA A 125 1.84 4.09 -11.78
C ALA A 125 0.33 4.26 -11.59
N PHE A 126 -0.21 3.97 -10.41
CA PHE A 126 -1.62 4.25 -10.10
C PHE A 126 -1.94 5.74 -9.99
N TYR A 127 -0.99 6.57 -9.58
CA TYR A 127 -1.19 8.02 -9.47
C TYR A 127 -0.94 8.76 -10.79
N ARG A 128 -0.16 8.18 -11.72
CA ARG A 128 0.06 8.72 -13.08
C ARG A 128 -1.08 8.39 -14.03
N ALA A 129 -1.73 7.23 -13.86
CA ALA A 129 -2.91 6.87 -14.64
C ALA A 129 -4.11 7.74 -14.20
N PRO A 130 -5.01 8.15 -15.12
CA PRO A 130 -6.27 8.76 -14.71
C PRO A 130 -6.98 7.81 -13.74
N ALA A 131 -7.50 8.36 -12.63
CA ALA A 131 -8.24 7.56 -11.66
C ALA A 131 -9.38 6.81 -12.36
N PRO A 132 -9.68 5.54 -11.96
CA PRO A 132 -10.89 4.86 -12.42
C PRO A 132 -12.09 5.79 -12.22
N ALA A 133 -12.98 5.86 -13.22
CA ALA A 133 -14.00 6.89 -13.36
C ALA A 133 -15.04 7.01 -12.21
N ASP A 134 -15.00 6.12 -11.23
CA ASP A 134 -15.98 6.04 -10.13
C ASP A 134 -15.54 6.68 -8.79
N GLN A 135 -14.35 7.31 -8.73
CA GLN A 135 -14.04 8.15 -7.58
C GLN A 135 -14.16 9.62 -8.01
N PRO A 136 -15.13 10.37 -7.47
CA PRO A 136 -15.15 11.80 -7.69
C PRO A 136 -13.83 12.37 -7.17
N VAL A 137 -13.00 12.89 -8.09
CA VAL A 137 -11.83 13.69 -7.72
C VAL A 137 -12.41 14.91 -7.00
N ALA A 138 -12.44 14.84 -5.68
CA ALA A 138 -12.81 15.99 -4.87
C ALA A 138 -11.85 17.12 -5.27
N LYS A 139 -12.38 18.24 -5.71
CA LYS A 139 -11.64 19.50 -5.96
C LYS A 139 -11.15 20.11 -4.64
N GLY A 140 -10.95 19.29 -3.61
CA GLY A 140 -10.49 19.68 -2.29
C GLY A 140 -8.97 19.69 -2.20
N ARG A 141 -8.47 20.44 -1.23
CA ARG A 141 -7.04 20.43 -0.86
C ARG A 141 -6.65 19.03 -0.40
N SER A 142 -5.45 18.61 -0.75
CA SER A 142 -4.95 17.25 -0.51
C SER A 142 -4.23 17.18 0.84
N VAL A 143 -4.64 16.24 1.69
CA VAL A 143 -4.10 16.06 3.04
C VAL A 143 -3.51 14.65 3.18
N LEU A 144 -2.27 14.56 3.66
CA LEU A 144 -1.63 13.29 4.01
C LEU A 144 -1.65 13.10 5.52
N CYS A 145 -2.27 12.02 5.99
CA CYS A 145 -2.28 11.62 7.39
C CYS A 145 -1.28 10.47 7.61
N LEU A 146 -0.32 10.68 8.49
CA LEU A 146 0.70 9.71 8.87
C LEU A 146 0.51 9.31 10.33
N GLY A 147 0.16 8.05 10.58
CA GLY A 147 -0.06 7.54 11.94
C GLY A 147 -0.16 6.03 11.99
N ARG A 148 0.35 5.42 13.07
CA ARG A 148 0.36 3.96 13.27
C ARG A 148 -1.00 3.39 13.65
N ASN A 149 -1.85 4.21 14.28
CA ASN A 149 -3.15 3.75 14.74
C ASN A 149 -4.16 3.75 13.58
N ALA A 150 -4.59 2.54 13.17
CA ALA A 150 -5.52 2.37 12.06
C ALA A 150 -6.90 2.99 12.33
N ASP A 151 -7.37 2.97 13.58
CA ASP A 151 -8.67 3.52 13.96
C ASP A 151 -8.64 5.05 13.88
N VAL A 152 -7.55 5.68 14.34
CA VAL A 152 -7.33 7.12 14.22
C VAL A 152 -7.22 7.52 12.74
N ALA A 153 -6.50 6.75 11.93
CA ALA A 153 -6.38 7.01 10.50
C ALA A 153 -7.72 6.91 9.77
N ALA A 154 -8.55 5.91 10.12
CA ALA A 154 -9.89 5.74 9.57
C ALA A 154 -10.81 6.89 9.98
N TYR A 155 -10.77 7.29 11.25
CA TYR A 155 -11.53 8.42 11.78
C TYR A 155 -11.15 9.74 11.09
N LEU A 156 -9.85 10.06 11.01
CA LEU A 156 -9.36 11.26 10.33
C LEU A 156 -9.75 11.27 8.85
N ARG A 157 -9.67 10.14 8.18
CA ARG A 157 -10.08 10.01 6.78
C ARG A 157 -11.55 10.39 6.60
N GLU A 158 -12.43 9.86 7.42
CA GLU A 158 -13.86 10.13 7.33
C GLU A 158 -14.18 11.59 7.69
N LEU A 159 -13.59 12.11 8.79
CA LEU A 159 -13.76 13.49 9.24
C LEU A 159 -13.38 14.50 8.15
N LEU A 160 -12.19 14.33 7.60
CA LEU A 160 -11.63 15.28 6.63
C LEU A 160 -12.31 15.16 5.25
N ARG A 161 -12.70 13.96 4.84
CA ARG A 161 -13.50 13.79 3.61
C ARG A 161 -14.85 14.49 3.70
N ARG A 162 -15.53 14.39 4.84
CA ARG A 162 -16.78 15.13 5.09
C ARG A 162 -16.59 16.64 5.05
N ALA A 163 -15.41 17.10 5.46
CA ALA A 163 -15.01 18.52 5.37
C ALA A 163 -14.55 18.93 3.95
N GLY A 164 -14.54 18.02 2.96
CA GLY A 164 -14.24 18.32 1.55
C GLY A 164 -12.77 18.20 1.16
N TYR A 165 -11.93 17.58 1.99
CA TYR A 165 -10.52 17.33 1.68
C TYR A 165 -10.33 16.01 0.93
N ASP A 166 -9.31 15.97 0.03
CA ASP A 166 -8.80 14.71 -0.52
C ASP A 166 -7.77 14.11 0.44
N VAL A 167 -8.08 12.93 1.01
CA VAL A 167 -7.34 12.39 2.15
C VAL A 167 -6.61 11.11 1.79
N HIS A 168 -5.30 11.15 1.99
CA HIS A 168 -4.42 10.01 1.88
C HIS A 168 -3.91 9.60 3.27
N THR A 169 -3.77 8.32 3.52
CA THR A 169 -3.29 7.80 4.80
C THR A 169 -2.11 6.86 4.61
N SER A 170 -1.18 6.88 5.54
CA SER A 170 -0.09 5.90 5.61
C SER A 170 0.30 5.66 7.07
N ASN A 171 0.80 4.46 7.38
CA ASN A 171 1.16 4.07 8.73
C ASN A 171 2.65 4.21 9.05
N ASN A 172 3.44 4.70 8.11
CA ASN A 172 4.87 4.92 8.30
C ASN A 172 5.43 6.04 7.39
N LEU A 173 6.59 6.58 7.75
CA LEU A 173 7.23 7.68 7.02
C LEU A 173 7.72 7.30 5.62
N ARG A 174 8.13 6.03 5.41
CA ARG A 174 8.62 5.57 4.10
C ARG A 174 7.52 5.64 3.04
N ASP A 175 6.35 5.14 3.37
CA ASP A 175 5.19 5.15 2.47
C ASP A 175 4.65 6.58 2.29
N GLY A 176 4.72 7.40 3.35
CA GLY A 176 4.44 8.84 3.26
C GLY A 176 5.34 9.54 2.25
N LEU A 177 6.66 9.27 2.29
CA LEU A 177 7.61 9.78 1.31
C LEU A 177 7.29 9.30 -0.12
N MET A 178 6.91 8.04 -0.27
CA MET A 178 6.49 7.50 -1.57
C MET A 178 5.30 8.28 -2.13
N LEU A 179 4.30 8.57 -1.31
CA LEU A 179 3.14 9.38 -1.70
C LEU A 179 3.53 10.81 -2.05
N MET A 180 4.41 11.46 -1.27
CA MET A 180 4.87 12.82 -1.53
C MET A 180 5.66 12.97 -2.84
N ARG A 181 6.24 11.89 -3.38
CA ARG A 181 6.89 11.88 -4.69
C ARG A 181 5.91 11.85 -5.86
N VAL A 182 4.71 11.34 -5.66
CA VAL A 182 3.72 11.10 -6.72
C VAL A 182 2.49 11.99 -6.63
N THR A 183 2.27 12.61 -5.47
CA THR A 183 1.14 13.51 -5.20
C THR A 183 1.64 14.74 -4.44
N ARG A 184 1.10 15.92 -4.77
CA ARG A 184 1.32 17.12 -3.97
C ARG A 184 0.29 17.19 -2.86
N PHE A 185 0.76 17.50 -1.66
CA PHE A 185 -0.09 17.70 -0.51
C PHE A 185 -0.07 19.17 -0.08
N ASP A 186 -1.24 19.67 0.33
CA ASP A 186 -1.40 21.01 0.88
C ASP A 186 -1.16 21.04 2.40
N LEU A 187 -1.27 19.85 3.05
CA LEU A 187 -1.09 19.71 4.49
C LEU A 187 -0.66 18.28 4.85
N LEU A 188 0.17 18.17 5.88
CA LEU A 188 0.54 16.90 6.51
C LEU A 188 0.01 16.88 7.95
N LEU A 189 -0.68 15.79 8.32
CA LEU A 189 -1.01 15.46 9.70
C LEU A 189 -0.11 14.29 10.11
N VAL A 190 0.71 14.47 11.12
CA VAL A 190 1.75 13.49 11.51
C VAL A 190 1.60 13.15 12.97
N GLU A 191 1.36 11.85 13.27
CA GLU A 191 1.36 11.34 14.64
C GLU A 191 2.77 11.46 15.24
N THR A 192 2.88 12.01 16.45
CA THR A 192 4.14 12.10 17.17
C THR A 192 4.71 10.72 17.48
N GLY A 193 6.03 10.56 17.37
CA GLY A 193 6.70 9.30 17.67
C GLY A 193 6.59 8.23 16.58
N LEU A 194 6.30 8.60 15.34
CA LEU A 194 6.49 7.74 14.17
C LEU A 194 7.98 7.44 14.00
N GLY A 195 8.47 6.43 14.73
CA GLY A 195 9.87 6.01 14.65
C GLY A 195 10.22 5.50 13.25
N SER A 196 11.36 5.92 12.74
CA SER A 196 11.90 5.50 11.46
C SER A 196 13.42 5.48 11.48
N ALA A 197 14.06 4.91 10.45
CA ALA A 197 15.50 5.03 10.28
C ALA A 197 15.90 6.51 10.09
N PRO A 198 17.04 6.96 10.65
CA PRO A 198 17.46 8.36 10.59
C PRO A 198 17.49 8.94 9.17
N ALA A 199 17.89 8.15 8.18
CA ALA A 199 17.89 8.54 6.77
C ALA A 199 16.46 8.82 6.24
N THR A 200 15.48 8.03 6.66
CA THR A 200 14.07 8.22 6.27
C THR A 200 13.48 9.47 6.93
N GLU A 201 13.80 9.72 8.19
CA GLU A 201 13.38 10.93 8.90
C GLU A 201 13.96 12.18 8.26
N GLN A 202 15.26 12.16 7.92
CA GLN A 202 15.90 13.27 7.25
C GLN A 202 15.30 13.53 5.86
N ALA A 203 15.04 12.46 5.08
CA ALA A 203 14.41 12.57 3.78
C ALA A 203 12.97 13.13 3.89
N PHE A 204 12.21 12.69 4.90
CA PHE A 204 10.86 13.19 5.16
C PHE A 204 10.89 14.67 5.55
N ARG A 205 11.78 15.08 6.45
CA ARG A 205 11.96 16.48 6.86
C ARG A 205 12.30 17.38 5.67
N THR A 206 13.16 16.90 4.77
CA THR A 206 13.49 17.62 3.54
C THR A 206 12.30 17.74 2.60
N ALA A 207 11.56 16.64 2.39
CA ALA A 207 10.40 16.62 1.50
C ALA A 207 9.22 17.44 2.03
N SER A 208 9.04 17.51 3.35
CA SER A 208 7.96 18.25 4.01
C SER A 208 8.27 19.74 4.24
N ALA A 209 9.49 20.22 3.96
CA ALA A 209 9.93 21.57 4.29
C ALA A 209 9.05 22.70 3.71
N ALA A 210 8.38 22.47 2.59
CA ALA A 210 7.51 23.43 1.92
C ALA A 210 6.00 23.18 2.17
N VAL A 211 5.64 22.18 2.98
CA VAL A 211 4.25 21.80 3.26
C VAL A 211 3.96 22.02 4.73
N PRO A 212 2.85 22.70 5.10
CA PRO A 212 2.44 22.83 6.49
C PRO A 212 2.30 21.47 7.16
N VAL A 213 2.80 21.31 8.38
CA VAL A 213 2.72 20.10 9.19
C VAL A 213 1.98 20.40 10.48
N ILE A 214 0.97 19.59 10.79
CA ILE A 214 0.32 19.57 12.11
C ILE A 214 0.68 18.25 12.77
N GLU A 215 1.33 18.33 13.93
CA GLU A 215 1.63 17.16 14.76
C GLU A 215 0.40 16.78 15.58
N LEU A 216 0.06 15.48 15.54
CA LEU A 216 -1.00 14.88 16.35
C LEU A 216 -0.35 14.25 17.58
N GLY A 217 -0.62 14.77 18.75
CA GLY A 217 -0.15 14.21 20.02
C GLY A 217 -0.79 12.86 20.34
N SER A 218 -0.20 12.14 21.29
CA SER A 218 -0.72 10.84 21.76
C SER A 218 -2.10 10.93 22.44
N GLU A 219 -2.49 12.14 22.84
CA GLU A 219 -3.82 12.45 23.38
C GLU A 219 -4.92 12.48 22.30
N PHE A 220 -4.56 12.51 21.00
CA PHE A 220 -5.55 12.39 19.92
C PHE A 220 -6.05 10.94 19.83
N SER A 221 -6.77 10.53 20.85
CA SER A 221 -7.41 9.21 20.94
C SER A 221 -8.88 9.33 20.56
N THR A 222 -9.45 8.21 20.12
CA THR A 222 -10.86 8.11 19.69
C THR A 222 -11.88 8.40 20.80
N LEU A 223 -11.46 8.61 22.05
CA LEU A 223 -12.32 8.79 23.22
C LEU A 223 -12.84 10.24 23.39
N GLU A 224 -12.21 11.24 22.79
CA GLU A 224 -12.63 12.65 22.88
C GLU A 224 -12.94 13.22 21.48
N ALA A 225 -13.48 12.41 20.60
CA ALA A 225 -13.56 12.66 19.16
C ALA A 225 -14.35 13.93 18.75
N GLY A 226 -15.25 14.42 19.56
CA GLY A 226 -16.12 15.56 19.18
C GLY A 226 -15.44 16.92 19.28
N GLU A 227 -14.84 17.26 20.43
CA GLU A 227 -14.14 18.55 20.64
C GLU A 227 -12.81 18.58 19.90
N ALA A 228 -12.02 17.50 19.97
CA ALA A 228 -10.76 17.36 19.25
C ALA A 228 -10.93 17.47 17.73
N ALA A 229 -12.03 16.98 17.17
CA ALA A 229 -12.36 17.12 15.76
C ALA A 229 -12.56 18.57 15.34
N SER A 230 -13.35 19.31 16.10
CA SER A 230 -13.64 20.73 15.80
C SER A 230 -12.37 21.58 15.91
N GLU A 231 -11.55 21.34 16.93
CA GLU A 231 -10.28 22.02 17.11
C GLU A 231 -9.27 21.69 15.98
N LEU A 232 -9.20 20.44 15.59
CA LEU A 232 -8.35 20.02 14.46
C LEU A 232 -8.78 20.69 13.15
N LEU A 233 -10.09 20.69 12.83
CA LEU A 233 -10.61 21.33 11.62
C LEU A 233 -10.33 22.85 11.64
N ALA A 234 -10.44 23.51 12.80
CA ALA A 234 -10.09 24.92 12.93
C ALA A 234 -8.59 25.16 12.70
N LYS A 235 -7.70 24.34 13.28
CA LYS A 235 -6.24 24.40 13.04
C LYS A 235 -5.91 24.21 11.56
N ILE A 236 -6.54 23.24 10.92
CA ILE A 236 -6.36 22.99 9.47
C ILE A 236 -6.79 24.20 8.64
N ALA A 237 -7.95 24.77 8.94
CA ALA A 237 -8.48 25.92 8.23
C ALA A 237 -7.52 27.13 8.33
N ILE A 238 -6.92 27.36 9.49
CA ILE A 238 -5.94 28.45 9.71
C ILE A 238 -4.67 28.19 8.89
N GLN A 239 -4.12 26.98 8.94
CA GLN A 239 -2.88 26.61 8.23
C GLN A 239 -3.02 26.66 6.70
N LEU A 240 -4.23 26.43 6.21
CA LEU A 240 -4.54 26.42 4.78
C LEU A 240 -5.07 27.75 4.25
N GLN A 241 -5.14 28.80 5.07
CA GLN A 241 -5.46 30.14 4.55
C GLN A 241 -4.33 30.64 3.64
N PRO A 242 -4.64 31.19 2.45
CA PRO A 242 -3.62 31.82 1.65
C PRO A 242 -3.01 32.98 2.45
N ALA A 243 -1.69 33.09 2.46
CA ALA A 243 -1.00 34.26 3.01
C ALA A 243 -1.52 35.50 2.27
N SER A 244 -2.12 36.42 3.01
CA SER A 244 -2.66 37.70 2.50
C SER A 244 -1.55 38.60 2.00
#